data_41a587c42d670d838156545824b96f94
#
_entry.id   41a587c42d670d838156545824b96f94
#
_cell.length_a   1.000
_cell.length_b   1.000
_cell.length_c   1.000
_cell.angle_alpha   90.00
_cell.angle_beta   90.00
_cell.angle_gamma   90.00
#
_symmetry.space_group_name_H-M   'P 1'
#
loop_
_entity.id
_entity.type
_entity.pdbx_description
1 polymer ?
#
loop_
_entity_poly.entity_id
_entity_poly.type
_entity_poly.pdbx_seq_one_letter_code
_entity_poly.pdbx_strand_id
1 'polypeptide(L)'
;MEALGTWRDLEALATGRRTTDLRPDDGGSARDGGSLTDGDGGSAHDLSLVDRATTTLLLDNNSLEEFVFSQLQLRALHTLSLSSNRLRCLDPGIASFAASLTVLKLECNALRSLPGATCDLGLLEVLWLGCNDLEELPARLGQLSRLRELCVDSNQLRALPPSLGDLHRLETLSAETNLLRELPAAS
;
A
#
# COMPACT_ATOMS: atom_id res chain seq x y z
N MET A 1 -0.91 -15.10 -19.79
CA MET A 1 -0.56 -14.02 -18.83
C MET A 1 -1.35 -14.33 -17.56
N GLU A 2 -0.77 -15.08 -16.66
CA GLU A 2 -1.38 -15.38 -15.37
C GLU A 2 -1.12 -14.18 -14.47
N ALA A 3 -2.18 -13.64 -13.92
CA ALA A 3 -2.09 -12.55 -12.97
C ALA A 3 -1.37 -13.05 -11.71
N LEU A 4 -0.30 -12.37 -11.31
CA LEU A 4 0.27 -12.47 -9.98
C LEU A 4 -0.79 -11.92 -9.00
N GLY A 5 -1.68 -12.76 -8.56
CA GLY A 5 -2.84 -12.39 -7.74
C GLY A 5 -3.22 -13.50 -6.79
N THR A 6 -2.41 -14.54 -6.70
CA THR A 6 -2.63 -15.63 -5.76
C THR A 6 -1.66 -15.53 -4.59
N TRP A 7 -2.13 -15.90 -3.42
CA TRP A 7 -1.34 -16.01 -2.19
C TRP A 7 -0.06 -16.86 -2.34
N ARG A 8 0.02 -17.74 -3.36
CA ARG A 8 1.23 -18.50 -3.70
C ARG A 8 2.42 -17.60 -4.09
N ASP A 9 2.14 -16.45 -4.70
CA ASP A 9 3.21 -15.53 -5.11
C ASP A 9 3.77 -14.77 -3.91
N LEU A 10 2.95 -14.56 -2.86
CA LEU A 10 3.39 -14.00 -1.59
C LEU A 10 4.14 -15.03 -0.73
N GLU A 11 3.90 -16.33 -0.87
CA GLU A 11 4.69 -17.38 -0.19
C GLU A 11 6.15 -17.42 -0.65
N ALA A 12 6.42 -17.13 -1.93
CA ALA A 12 7.79 -17.00 -2.43
C ALA A 12 8.56 -15.85 -1.77
N LEU A 13 7.85 -14.84 -1.25
CA LEU A 13 8.37 -13.68 -0.52
C LEU A 13 8.76 -14.01 0.92
N ALA A 14 8.09 -14.97 1.53
CA ALA A 14 8.27 -15.34 2.93
C ALA A 14 9.60 -16.06 3.22
N THR A 15 10.29 -16.53 2.20
CA THR A 15 11.46 -17.41 2.36
C THR A 15 12.79 -16.67 2.43
N GLY A 16 12.88 -15.55 3.11
CA GLY A 16 14.17 -15.11 3.66
C GLY A 16 14.88 -13.94 3.01
N ARG A 17 14.17 -12.94 2.49
CA ARG A 17 14.80 -11.66 2.13
C ARG A 17 14.17 -10.52 2.93
N ARG A 18 14.99 -9.74 3.61
CA ARG A 18 14.57 -8.55 4.40
C ARG A 18 13.96 -7.44 3.53
N THR A 19 14.21 -7.47 2.24
CA THR A 19 13.64 -6.58 1.22
C THR A 19 13.20 -7.43 0.05
N THR A 20 11.96 -7.29 -0.39
CA THR A 20 11.43 -8.06 -1.50
C THR A 20 10.93 -7.12 -2.58
N ASP A 21 11.62 -7.13 -3.71
CA ASP A 21 11.24 -6.44 -4.94
C ASP A 21 10.71 -7.50 -5.92
N LEU A 22 9.41 -7.44 -6.20
CA LEU A 22 8.74 -8.28 -7.18
C LEU A 22 8.49 -7.47 -8.44
N ARG A 23 9.54 -7.17 -9.18
CA ARG A 23 9.39 -6.67 -10.55
C ARG A 23 9.12 -7.83 -11.49
N PRO A 24 8.23 -7.67 -12.49
CA PRO A 24 8.09 -8.68 -13.53
C PRO A 24 9.44 -8.87 -14.23
N ASP A 25 9.89 -10.10 -14.29
CA ASP A 25 11.14 -10.49 -14.94
C ASP A 25 11.00 -10.27 -16.45
N ASP A 26 11.81 -9.40 -17.01
CA ASP A 26 11.97 -9.24 -18.47
C ASP A 26 12.72 -10.45 -19.00
N GLY A 27 11.97 -11.49 -19.34
CA GLY A 27 12.27 -12.62 -20.22
C GLY A 27 13.72 -13.03 -20.40
N GLY A 28 14.22 -13.92 -19.56
CA GLY A 28 15.47 -14.63 -19.75
C GLY A 28 15.26 -16.16 -19.67
N SER A 29 15.33 -16.81 -20.84
CA SER A 29 15.23 -18.24 -21.03
C SER A 29 16.27 -19.04 -20.24
N ALA A 30 15.85 -20.01 -19.43
CA ALA A 30 16.64 -21.22 -19.17
C ALA A 30 15.73 -22.39 -18.78
N ARG A 31 15.86 -23.45 -19.55
CA ARG A 31 15.29 -24.79 -19.35
C ARG A 31 15.97 -25.45 -18.16
N ASP A 32 15.23 -26.16 -17.30
CA ASP A 32 15.41 -27.58 -17.15
C ASP A 32 14.32 -28.20 -16.25
N GLY A 33 13.96 -29.40 -16.63
CA GLY A 33 12.88 -30.17 -16.11
C GLY A 33 13.21 -30.89 -14.79
N GLY A 34 12.16 -31.12 -14.03
CA GLY A 34 12.13 -31.93 -12.83
C GLY A 34 10.71 -32.23 -12.41
N SER A 35 10.13 -33.27 -12.98
CA SER A 35 8.87 -33.88 -12.54
C SER A 35 9.01 -34.40 -11.13
N LEU A 36 8.14 -33.96 -10.21
CA LEU A 36 7.77 -34.73 -9.02
C LEU A 36 6.25 -34.69 -8.84
N THR A 37 5.74 -35.87 -8.79
CA THR A 37 4.35 -36.30 -8.72
C THR A 37 3.79 -36.17 -7.30
N ASP A 38 2.52 -35.78 -7.26
CA ASP A 38 1.42 -36.20 -6.40
C ASP A 38 1.63 -36.45 -4.90
N GLY A 39 0.78 -35.79 -4.14
CA GLY A 39 0.21 -36.33 -2.93
C GLY A 39 -0.09 -35.32 -1.84
N ASP A 40 -1.37 -35.15 -1.67
CA ASP A 40 -2.08 -34.98 -0.41
C ASP A 40 -2.57 -33.58 0.00
N GLY A 41 -3.84 -33.63 0.25
CA GLY A 41 -4.72 -32.86 1.13
C GLY A 41 -4.36 -31.41 1.49
N GLY A 42 -5.14 -30.48 0.93
CA GLY A 42 -5.06 -29.07 1.27
C GLY A 42 -4.99 -28.78 2.75
N SER A 43 -3.81 -28.51 3.21
CA SER A 43 -3.58 -27.77 4.44
C SER A 43 -3.64 -26.29 4.10
N ALA A 44 -4.52 -25.56 4.77
CA ALA A 44 -4.47 -24.10 4.78
C ALA A 44 -3.07 -23.73 5.27
N HIS A 45 -2.20 -23.32 4.34
CA HIS A 45 -0.83 -22.98 4.67
C HIS A 45 -0.85 -21.81 5.65
N ASP A 46 -0.28 -22.06 6.80
CA ASP A 46 -0.13 -21.13 7.90
C ASP A 46 0.83 -20.00 7.50
N LEU A 47 0.28 -18.91 6.99
CA LEU A 47 1.02 -17.68 6.70
C LEU A 47 1.62 -17.05 7.97
N SER A 48 1.46 -17.66 9.13
CA SER A 48 2.09 -17.23 10.39
C SER A 48 3.62 -17.29 10.36
N LEU A 49 4.19 -17.95 9.35
CA LEU A 49 5.63 -18.06 9.11
C LEU A 49 6.20 -17.01 8.15
N VAL A 50 5.37 -16.16 7.54
CA VAL A 50 5.88 -14.98 6.82
C VAL A 50 6.61 -14.12 7.82
N ASP A 51 7.88 -13.93 7.56
CA ASP A 51 8.86 -13.40 8.50
C ASP A 51 8.36 -12.13 9.20
N ARG A 52 8.05 -12.26 10.48
CA ARG A 52 7.65 -11.14 11.35
C ARG A 52 8.69 -10.01 11.38
N ALA A 53 9.87 -10.26 10.83
CA ALA A 53 10.98 -9.33 10.72
C ALA A 53 11.00 -8.57 9.37
N THR A 54 10.09 -8.83 8.43
CA THR A 54 10.01 -8.07 7.17
C THR A 54 9.69 -6.61 7.47
N THR A 55 10.60 -5.71 7.10
CA THR A 55 10.46 -4.27 7.32
C THR A 55 10.03 -3.52 6.07
N THR A 56 10.23 -4.11 4.91
CA THR A 56 9.95 -3.47 3.61
C THR A 56 9.30 -4.48 2.67
N LEU A 57 8.15 -4.11 2.12
CA LEU A 57 7.41 -4.89 1.13
C LEU A 57 7.15 -4.01 -0.10
N LEU A 58 7.73 -4.40 -1.23
CA LEU A 58 7.61 -3.69 -2.51
C LEU A 58 6.89 -4.58 -3.51
N LEU A 59 5.68 -4.19 -3.90
CA LEU A 59 4.80 -4.90 -4.83
C LEU A 59 4.42 -4.00 -6.02
N ASP A 60 5.31 -3.08 -6.37
CA ASP A 60 5.08 -2.13 -7.46
C ASP A 60 5.01 -2.81 -8.82
N ASN A 61 4.33 -2.17 -9.78
CA ASN A 61 4.26 -2.60 -11.17
C ASN A 61 3.69 -4.01 -11.36
N ASN A 62 2.66 -4.37 -10.60
CA ASN A 62 1.92 -5.61 -10.73
C ASN A 62 0.50 -5.33 -11.28
N SER A 63 -0.35 -6.34 -11.28
CA SER A 63 -1.74 -6.24 -11.72
C SER A 63 -2.72 -6.50 -10.59
N LEU A 64 -2.36 -6.13 -9.34
CA LEU A 64 -3.18 -6.37 -8.16
C LEU A 64 -4.45 -5.52 -8.23
N GLU A 65 -5.61 -6.16 -8.18
CA GLU A 65 -6.91 -5.49 -8.13
C GLU A 65 -7.39 -5.29 -6.69
N GLU A 66 -6.94 -6.14 -5.78
CA GLU A 66 -7.20 -6.08 -4.35
C GLU A 66 -5.98 -6.54 -3.55
N PHE A 67 -5.87 -6.09 -2.31
CA PHE A 67 -4.82 -6.51 -1.38
C PHE A 67 -5.39 -6.54 0.03
N VAL A 68 -5.41 -7.73 0.64
CA VAL A 68 -6.03 -7.97 1.96
C VAL A 68 -4.95 -8.04 3.03
N PHE A 69 -4.94 -7.06 3.93
CA PHE A 69 -3.92 -6.91 4.97
C PHE A 69 -4.13 -7.82 6.17
N SER A 70 -5.38 -8.19 6.48
CA SER A 70 -5.73 -8.94 7.69
C SER A 70 -5.07 -10.32 7.79
N GLN A 71 -4.58 -10.85 6.67
CA GLN A 71 -3.89 -12.14 6.60
C GLN A 71 -2.38 -12.01 6.79
N LEU A 72 -1.84 -10.79 6.78
CA LEU A 72 -0.41 -10.53 6.89
C LEU A 72 -0.02 -10.25 8.34
N GLN A 73 0.88 -11.05 8.91
CA GLN A 73 1.41 -10.84 10.25
C GLN A 73 2.75 -10.08 10.25
N LEU A 74 2.87 -9.05 9.42
CA LEU A 74 4.10 -8.26 9.24
C LEU A 74 4.22 -7.16 10.30
N ARG A 75 4.45 -7.53 11.55
CA ARG A 75 4.47 -6.58 12.68
C ARG A 75 5.60 -5.56 12.65
N ALA A 76 6.64 -5.82 11.86
CA ALA A 76 7.80 -4.95 11.71
C ALA A 76 7.78 -4.16 10.40
N LEU A 77 6.66 -4.15 9.65
CA LEU A 77 6.58 -3.49 8.34
C LEU A 77 6.64 -1.97 8.52
N HIS A 78 7.71 -1.36 8.00
CA HIS A 78 7.90 0.09 7.99
C HIS A 78 7.55 0.71 6.62
N THR A 79 7.85 0.00 5.55
CA THR A 79 7.60 0.47 4.19
C THR A 79 6.73 -0.52 3.43
N LEU A 80 5.62 -0.01 2.89
CA LEU A 80 4.75 -0.73 1.97
C LEU A 80 4.61 0.08 0.68
N SER A 81 4.96 -0.53 -0.45
CA SER A 81 4.73 0.04 -1.77
C SER A 81 3.89 -0.89 -2.62
N LEU A 82 2.79 -0.36 -3.13
CA LEU A 82 1.81 -1.00 -4.01
C LEU A 82 1.57 -0.12 -5.25
N SER A 83 2.52 0.75 -5.59
CA SER A 83 2.39 1.69 -6.70
C SER A 83 2.28 0.96 -8.05
N SER A 84 1.63 1.58 -9.03
CA SER A 84 1.46 1.02 -10.38
C SER A 84 0.79 -0.37 -10.37
N ASN A 85 -0.35 -0.45 -9.71
CA ASN A 85 -1.22 -1.61 -9.67
C ASN A 85 -2.63 -1.23 -10.21
N ARG A 86 -3.65 -2.05 -9.90
CA ARG A 86 -5.05 -1.84 -10.32
C ARG A 86 -6.01 -1.79 -9.12
N LEU A 87 -5.51 -1.36 -7.96
CA LEU A 87 -6.30 -1.33 -6.73
C LEU A 87 -7.45 -0.32 -6.87
N ARG A 88 -8.67 -0.77 -6.61
CA ARG A 88 -9.87 0.08 -6.61
C ARG A 88 -10.28 0.54 -5.22
N CYS A 89 -9.85 -0.18 -4.22
CA CYS A 89 -10.05 0.15 -2.80
C CYS A 89 -8.84 -0.31 -1.99
N LEU A 90 -8.65 0.32 -0.84
CA LEU A 90 -7.68 -0.09 0.16
C LEU A 90 -8.41 -0.83 1.28
N ASP A 91 -7.97 -2.03 1.61
CA ASP A 91 -8.57 -2.82 2.70
C ASP A 91 -8.38 -2.10 4.05
N PRO A 92 -9.46 -1.94 4.85
CA PRO A 92 -9.38 -1.37 6.21
C PRO A 92 -8.42 -2.10 7.15
N GLY A 93 -8.06 -3.34 6.85
CA GLY A 93 -7.03 -4.11 7.57
C GLY A 93 -5.65 -3.45 7.59
N ILE A 94 -5.42 -2.38 6.81
CA ILE A 94 -4.21 -1.55 6.86
C ILE A 94 -3.92 -1.03 8.27
N ALA A 95 -4.94 -0.81 9.11
CA ALA A 95 -4.78 -0.39 10.50
C ALA A 95 -3.96 -1.38 11.35
N SER A 96 -3.83 -2.64 10.93
CA SER A 96 -2.97 -3.62 11.62
C SER A 96 -1.49 -3.21 11.66
N PHE A 97 -1.08 -2.29 10.78
CA PHE A 97 0.28 -1.75 10.70
C PHE A 97 0.46 -0.42 11.44
N ALA A 98 -0.54 0.04 12.20
CA ALA A 98 -0.49 1.33 12.91
C ALA A 98 0.70 1.47 13.87
N ALA A 99 1.22 0.36 14.39
CA ALA A 99 2.36 0.33 15.29
C ALA A 99 3.74 0.31 14.60
N SER A 100 3.79 0.26 13.27
CA SER A 100 5.07 0.08 12.56
C SER A 100 5.20 0.84 11.24
N LEU A 101 4.12 1.04 10.47
CA LEU A 101 4.20 1.60 9.12
C LEU A 101 4.55 3.09 9.15
N THR A 102 5.62 3.45 8.43
CA THR A 102 6.09 4.83 8.28
C THR A 102 5.98 5.33 6.84
N VAL A 103 6.02 4.44 5.86
CA VAL A 103 5.95 4.78 4.43
C VAL A 103 4.88 3.95 3.74
N LEU A 104 3.91 4.61 3.12
CA LEU A 104 2.86 3.99 2.31
C LEU A 104 2.81 4.64 0.93
N LYS A 105 3.07 3.85 -0.11
CA LYS A 105 3.03 4.28 -1.50
C LYS A 105 1.95 3.51 -2.25
N LEU A 106 1.03 4.25 -2.85
CA LEU A 106 -0.16 3.75 -3.56
C LEU A 106 -0.38 4.48 -4.88
N GLU A 107 0.65 5.12 -5.42
CA GLU A 107 0.56 5.90 -6.65
C GLU A 107 0.14 5.05 -7.84
N CYS A 108 -0.45 5.67 -8.85
CA CYS A 108 -0.84 5.01 -10.10
C CYS A 108 -1.67 3.76 -9.86
N ASN A 109 -2.78 3.93 -9.17
CA ASN A 109 -3.82 2.92 -8.95
C ASN A 109 -5.18 3.48 -9.42
N ALA A 110 -6.28 2.81 -9.08
CA ALA A 110 -7.65 3.24 -9.38
C ALA A 110 -8.46 3.48 -8.10
N LEU A 111 -7.81 3.99 -7.05
CA LEU A 111 -8.45 4.24 -5.75
C LEU A 111 -9.40 5.42 -5.84
N ARG A 112 -10.66 5.24 -5.43
CA ARG A 112 -11.67 6.31 -5.38
C ARG A 112 -11.78 6.97 -4.02
N SER A 113 -11.42 6.26 -2.96
CA SER A 113 -11.41 6.75 -1.60
C SER A 113 -10.41 5.96 -0.75
N LEU A 114 -10.06 6.51 0.41
CA LEU A 114 -9.30 5.80 1.44
C LEU A 114 -10.22 5.41 2.59
N PRO A 115 -10.05 4.22 3.18
CA PRO A 115 -10.78 3.86 4.40
C PRO A 115 -10.36 4.76 5.56
N GLY A 116 -11.30 5.06 6.47
CA GLY A 116 -10.99 5.83 7.68
C GLY A 116 -9.87 5.22 8.55
N ALA A 117 -9.69 3.90 8.45
CA ALA A 117 -8.62 3.14 9.10
C ALA A 117 -7.21 3.59 8.68
N THR A 118 -7.05 4.22 7.52
CA THR A 118 -5.77 4.83 7.11
C THR A 118 -5.33 5.92 8.08
N CYS A 119 -6.28 6.63 8.71
CA CYS A 119 -5.99 7.68 9.68
C CYS A 119 -5.47 7.14 11.03
N ASP A 120 -5.56 5.84 11.26
CA ASP A 120 -5.06 5.21 12.49
C ASP A 120 -3.55 4.89 12.41
N LEU A 121 -2.92 5.11 11.26
CA LEU A 121 -1.48 4.91 11.04
C LEU A 121 -0.65 6.04 11.67
N GLY A 122 -0.68 6.17 12.98
CA GLY A 122 -0.09 7.29 13.72
C GLY A 122 1.43 7.45 13.60
N LEU A 123 2.16 6.46 13.06
CA LEU A 123 3.59 6.55 12.78
C LEU A 123 3.90 6.92 11.33
N LEU A 124 2.89 7.09 10.46
CA LEU A 124 3.09 7.35 9.05
C LEU A 124 3.76 8.72 8.84
N GLU A 125 4.86 8.72 8.08
CA GLU A 125 5.64 9.89 7.70
C GLU A 125 5.48 10.25 6.22
N VAL A 126 5.29 9.25 5.36
CA VAL A 126 5.16 9.41 3.92
C VAL A 126 3.89 8.73 3.42
N LEU A 127 3.04 9.47 2.73
CA LEU A 127 1.82 8.97 2.10
C LEU A 127 1.74 9.47 0.65
N TRP A 128 1.97 8.58 -0.30
CA TRP A 128 1.92 8.88 -1.73
C TRP A 128 0.70 8.22 -2.39
N LEU A 129 -0.16 9.06 -2.95
CA LEU A 129 -1.46 8.71 -3.53
C LEU A 129 -1.65 9.31 -4.93
N GLY A 130 -0.59 9.83 -5.52
CA GLY A 130 -0.65 10.47 -6.84
C GLY A 130 -1.18 9.54 -7.93
N CYS A 131 -1.77 10.09 -9.00
CA CYS A 131 -2.31 9.31 -10.12
C CYS A 131 -3.32 8.24 -9.66
N ASN A 132 -4.40 8.66 -9.00
CA ASN A 132 -5.53 7.85 -8.60
C ASN A 132 -6.85 8.53 -9.00
N ASP A 133 -7.98 7.97 -8.60
CA ASP A 133 -9.34 8.50 -8.84
C ASP A 133 -9.98 9.08 -7.56
N LEU A 134 -9.17 9.58 -6.61
CA LEU A 134 -9.68 10.03 -5.31
C LEU A 134 -10.57 11.28 -5.47
N GLU A 135 -11.81 11.18 -5.02
CA GLU A 135 -12.75 12.30 -5.00
C GLU A 135 -12.67 13.10 -3.70
N GLU A 136 -12.29 12.45 -2.60
CA GLU A 136 -12.13 13.05 -1.29
C GLU A 136 -11.03 12.35 -0.47
N LEU A 137 -10.51 13.03 0.54
CA LEU A 137 -9.62 12.48 1.55
C LEU A 137 -10.39 12.31 2.87
N PRO A 138 -10.04 11.33 3.71
CA PRO A 138 -10.70 11.12 4.99
C PRO A 138 -10.71 12.39 5.85
N ALA A 139 -11.87 12.73 6.43
CA ALA A 139 -12.00 13.92 7.27
C ALA A 139 -11.07 13.93 8.50
N ARG A 140 -10.59 12.75 8.92
CA ARG A 140 -9.68 12.58 10.05
C ARG A 140 -8.20 12.52 9.65
N LEU A 141 -7.83 12.91 8.42
CA LEU A 141 -6.45 12.81 7.92
C LEU A 141 -5.43 13.51 8.82
N GLY A 142 -5.84 14.62 9.48
CA GLY A 142 -5.00 15.33 10.45
C GLY A 142 -4.54 14.51 11.66
N GLN A 143 -5.10 13.33 11.90
CA GLN A 143 -4.63 12.41 12.93
C GLN A 143 -3.28 11.77 12.63
N LEU A 144 -2.81 11.85 11.38
CA LEU A 144 -1.47 11.39 10.97
C LEU A 144 -0.39 12.39 11.46
N SER A 145 -0.28 12.56 12.76
CA SER A 145 0.52 13.62 13.40
C SER A 145 2.02 13.60 13.10
N ARG A 146 2.52 12.50 12.52
CA ARG A 146 3.92 12.36 12.09
C ARG A 146 4.11 12.56 10.59
N LEU A 147 3.03 12.79 9.83
CA LEU A 147 3.11 12.91 8.37
C LEU A 147 3.96 14.12 7.98
N ARG A 148 4.94 13.89 7.11
CA ARG A 148 5.88 14.86 6.57
C ARG A 148 5.67 15.08 5.07
N GLU A 149 5.31 14.02 4.35
CA GLU A 149 5.08 14.09 2.91
C GLU A 149 3.71 13.55 2.56
N LEU A 150 2.91 14.36 1.91
CA LEU A 150 1.61 13.99 1.33
C LEU A 150 1.59 14.35 -0.15
N CYS A 151 1.51 13.34 -0.99
CA CYS A 151 1.35 13.50 -2.43
C CYS A 151 -0.03 12.98 -2.84
N VAL A 152 -0.88 13.87 -3.35
CA VAL A 152 -2.24 13.58 -3.84
C VAL A 152 -2.47 14.19 -5.22
N ASP A 153 -1.41 14.49 -5.96
CA ASP A 153 -1.49 15.04 -7.31
C ASP A 153 -2.20 14.10 -8.28
N SER A 154 -2.72 14.65 -9.38
CA SER A 154 -3.39 13.88 -10.42
C SER A 154 -4.50 12.99 -9.87
N ASN A 155 -5.45 13.61 -9.15
CA ASN A 155 -6.64 12.99 -8.60
C ASN A 155 -7.89 13.81 -8.97
N GLN A 156 -9.04 13.49 -8.37
CA GLN A 156 -10.32 14.16 -8.61
C GLN A 156 -10.82 14.94 -7.37
N LEU A 157 -9.89 15.34 -6.48
CA LEU A 157 -10.21 16.02 -5.23
C LEU A 157 -10.86 17.38 -5.47
N ARG A 158 -12.02 17.61 -4.87
CA ARG A 158 -12.76 18.89 -4.96
C ARG A 158 -12.42 19.83 -3.82
N ALA A 159 -11.99 19.29 -2.70
CA ALA A 159 -11.54 20.03 -1.52
C ALA A 159 -10.52 19.19 -0.74
N LEU A 160 -9.71 19.85 0.06
CA LEU A 160 -8.86 19.21 1.05
C LEU A 160 -9.58 19.27 2.42
N PRO A 161 -9.46 18.25 3.27
CA PRO A 161 -10.14 18.23 4.55
C PRO A 161 -9.58 19.33 5.49
N PRO A 162 -10.43 20.01 6.26
CA PRO A 162 -9.96 21.05 7.20
C PRO A 162 -8.90 20.53 8.19
N SER A 163 -9.00 19.28 8.60
CA SER A 163 -8.02 18.63 9.48
C SER A 163 -6.60 18.56 8.91
N LEU A 164 -6.41 18.87 7.62
CA LEU A 164 -5.07 18.98 7.05
C LEU A 164 -4.22 20.03 7.79
N GLY A 165 -4.85 21.07 8.34
CA GLY A 165 -4.20 22.08 9.19
C GLY A 165 -3.61 21.53 10.48
N ASP A 166 -4.02 20.35 10.93
CA ASP A 166 -3.52 19.70 12.14
C ASP A 166 -2.20 18.94 11.90
N LEU A 167 -1.77 18.82 10.65
CA LEU A 167 -0.53 18.12 10.27
C LEU A 167 0.70 19.02 10.50
N HIS A 168 1.02 19.29 11.75
CA HIS A 168 2.09 20.25 12.14
C HIS A 168 3.51 19.83 11.70
N ARG A 169 3.72 18.59 11.26
CA ARG A 169 4.99 18.10 10.75
C ARG A 169 5.05 18.00 9.23
N LEU A 170 3.98 18.40 8.53
CA LEU A 170 3.93 18.32 7.08
C LEU A 170 4.95 19.30 6.47
N GLU A 171 5.89 18.75 5.71
CA GLU A 171 6.96 19.49 5.03
C GLU A 171 6.64 19.65 3.55
N THR A 172 6.01 18.64 2.95
CA THR A 172 5.68 18.61 1.53
C THR A 172 4.23 18.21 1.32
N LEU A 173 3.49 19.04 0.62
CA LEU A 173 2.15 18.78 0.10
C LEU A 173 2.15 18.96 -1.41
N SER A 174 1.92 17.89 -2.17
CA SER A 174 1.64 17.95 -3.60
C SER A 174 0.17 17.62 -3.85
N ALA A 175 -0.56 18.56 -4.44
CA ALA A 175 -1.99 18.41 -4.77
C ALA A 175 -2.30 18.96 -6.17
N GLU A 176 -1.31 19.00 -7.03
CA GLU A 176 -1.42 19.47 -8.41
C GLU A 176 -2.41 18.62 -9.21
N THR A 177 -2.94 19.16 -10.29
CA THR A 177 -3.83 18.40 -11.20
C THR A 177 -4.99 17.73 -10.46
N ASN A 178 -5.76 18.52 -9.73
CA ASN A 178 -6.99 18.14 -9.03
C ASN A 178 -8.15 19.07 -9.44
N LEU A 179 -9.30 18.91 -8.83
CA LEU A 179 -10.50 19.72 -9.04
C LEU A 179 -10.75 20.73 -7.90
N LEU A 180 -9.69 21.11 -7.18
CA LEU A 180 -9.78 21.98 -6.00
C LEU A 180 -10.33 23.37 -6.41
N ARG A 181 -11.31 23.86 -5.67
CA ARG A 181 -11.90 25.19 -5.85
C ARG A 181 -11.43 26.18 -4.82
N GLU A 182 -11.06 25.67 -3.65
CA GLU A 182 -10.60 26.45 -2.50
C GLU A 182 -9.63 25.63 -1.65
N LEU A 183 -8.82 26.29 -0.89
CA LEU A 183 -7.97 25.66 0.13
C LEU A 183 -8.70 25.70 1.48
N PRO A 184 -8.45 24.74 2.39
CA PRO A 184 -9.02 24.77 3.72
C PRO A 184 -8.63 26.07 4.42
N ALA A 185 -9.60 26.70 5.09
CA ALA A 185 -9.31 27.87 5.90
C ALA A 185 -8.32 27.49 7.02
N ALA A 186 -7.35 28.37 7.26
CA ALA A 186 -6.44 28.19 8.40
C ALA A 186 -7.26 28.23 9.70
N SER A 187 -7.09 27.21 10.52
CA SER A 187 -7.70 27.10 11.86
C SER A 187 -6.88 27.87 12.90
#